data_3f602fe7714575d48d1fba0312203eab
#
_entry.id   3f602fe7714575d48d1fba0312203eab
#
_cell.length_a   1.000
_cell.length_b   1.000
_cell.length_c   1.000
_cell.angle_alpha   90.00
_cell.angle_beta   90.00
_cell.angle_gamma   90.00
#
_symmetry.space_group_name_H-M   'P 1'
#
loop_
_entity.id
_entity.type
_entity.pdbx_description
1 polymer ?
#
loop_
_entity_poly.entity_id
_entity_poly.type
_entity_poly.pdbx_seq_one_letter_code
_entity_poly.pdbx_strand_id
1 'polypeptide(L)'
;MSIVNKPAAVKAGTGKGLTIERIYTTAGVHPYDTVKWERRDVVQTNWKSGEVIFEQKGVEYPEFWSVNASTIVTTKYFRGALGAENREWSLKQVIDRVVLTYTKAGKEHGYFATPADAEIFEHELTHMLMHQIFSYNSPVWFNVGTNAPQQVSACFILSVDDTMESILNWYKEEGF
;
A
#
# COMPACT_ATOMS: atom_id res chain seq x y z
N MET A 1 -19.24 25.15 -12.37
CA MET A 1 -19.70 24.84 -11.00
C MET A 1 -19.31 23.40 -10.70
N SER A 2 -18.26 23.23 -9.91
CA SER A 2 -17.74 21.90 -9.54
C SER A 2 -18.63 21.31 -8.46
N ILE A 3 -19.36 20.26 -8.79
CA ILE A 3 -20.07 19.46 -7.79
C ILE A 3 -19.05 18.50 -7.19
N VAL A 4 -18.34 18.99 -6.17
CA VAL A 4 -17.58 18.08 -5.29
C VAL A 4 -18.62 17.34 -4.45
N ASN A 5 -18.95 16.11 -4.86
CA ASN A 5 -19.70 15.20 -4.01
C ASN A 5 -18.87 14.94 -2.74
N LYS A 6 -19.27 15.59 -1.64
CA LYS A 6 -18.80 15.21 -0.32
C LYS A 6 -19.16 13.74 -0.10
N PRO A 7 -18.21 12.87 0.23
CA PRO A 7 -18.56 11.49 0.57
C PRO A 7 -19.59 11.54 1.70
N ALA A 8 -20.71 10.84 1.49
CA ALA A 8 -21.71 10.68 2.53
C ALA A 8 -21.03 10.08 3.76
N ALA A 9 -21.23 10.69 4.92
CA ALA A 9 -20.74 10.14 6.17
C ALA A 9 -21.32 8.73 6.31
N VAL A 10 -20.47 7.73 6.20
CA VAL A 10 -20.85 6.33 6.46
C VAL A 10 -21.27 6.29 7.92
N LYS A 11 -22.55 6.10 8.17
CA LYS A 11 -23.05 5.87 9.53
C LYS A 11 -22.33 4.63 10.05
N ALA A 12 -21.62 4.76 11.17
CA ALA A 12 -21.07 3.63 11.87
C ALA A 12 -22.17 2.58 12.04
N GLY A 13 -21.96 1.39 11.48
CA GLY A 13 -22.91 0.30 11.61
C GLY A 13 -23.09 -0.01 13.08
N THR A 14 -24.31 -0.26 13.53
CA THR A 14 -24.67 -0.69 14.89
C THR A 14 -24.28 -2.14 15.16
N GLY A 15 -23.42 -2.74 14.31
CA GLY A 15 -22.89 -4.09 14.41
C GLY A 15 -21.63 -4.15 15.28
N LYS A 16 -21.45 -5.28 15.94
CA LYS A 16 -20.22 -5.65 16.63
C LYS A 16 -19.09 -5.69 15.56
N GLY A 17 -18.04 -4.88 15.73
CA GLY A 17 -16.92 -4.82 14.78
C GLY A 17 -16.22 -6.19 14.60
N LEU A 18 -15.25 -6.24 13.71
CA LEU A 18 -14.48 -7.46 13.40
C LEU A 18 -13.58 -7.85 14.57
N THR A 19 -13.61 -9.12 14.91
CA THR A 19 -12.61 -9.76 15.79
C THR A 19 -11.53 -10.35 14.89
N ILE A 20 -10.27 -10.02 15.16
CA ILE A 20 -9.12 -10.49 14.38
C ILE A 20 -8.36 -11.53 15.18
N GLU A 21 -8.18 -12.70 14.61
CA GLU A 21 -7.37 -13.77 15.19
C GLU A 21 -5.89 -13.56 14.88
N ARG A 22 -5.04 -13.76 15.88
CA ARG A 22 -3.58 -13.72 15.71
C ARG A 22 -3.10 -15.08 15.20
N ILE A 23 -2.53 -15.11 13.99
CA ILE A 23 -2.13 -16.35 13.29
C ILE A 23 -0.61 -16.41 13.12
N TYR A 24 0.00 -15.34 12.62
CA TYR A 24 1.42 -15.31 12.29
C TYR A 24 2.28 -14.62 13.33
N THR A 25 1.69 -13.76 14.15
CA THR A 25 2.44 -12.88 15.04
C THR A 25 2.27 -13.26 16.50
N THR A 26 3.16 -12.78 17.34
CA THR A 26 3.15 -13.01 18.79
C THR A 26 2.77 -11.72 19.52
N ALA A 27 1.90 -11.82 20.52
CA ALA A 27 1.51 -10.67 21.33
C ALA A 27 2.74 -10.05 22.02
N GLY A 28 2.85 -8.74 21.98
CA GLY A 28 3.95 -7.98 22.57
C GLY A 28 5.26 -8.02 21.78
N VAL A 29 5.29 -8.66 20.61
CA VAL A 29 6.46 -8.67 19.71
C VAL A 29 6.09 -8.01 18.39
N HIS A 30 6.82 -6.96 18.03
CA HIS A 30 6.59 -6.31 16.74
C HIS A 30 7.09 -7.21 15.61
N PRO A 31 6.36 -7.39 14.49
CA PRO A 31 6.79 -8.26 13.38
C PRO A 31 8.18 -7.94 12.84
N TYR A 32 8.58 -6.67 12.81
CA TYR A 32 9.92 -6.28 12.35
C TYR A 32 11.06 -6.79 13.23
N ASP A 33 10.80 -7.11 14.49
CA ASP A 33 11.81 -7.64 15.43
C ASP A 33 12.03 -9.13 15.27
N THR A 34 11.22 -9.80 14.45
CA THR A 34 11.30 -11.25 14.21
C THR A 34 12.23 -11.65 13.08
N VAL A 35 12.74 -10.68 12.34
CA VAL A 35 13.59 -10.90 11.14
C VAL A 35 14.87 -10.09 11.22
N LYS A 36 15.88 -10.59 10.52
CA LYS A 36 17.16 -9.87 10.36
C LYS A 36 17.04 -8.92 9.17
N TRP A 37 17.43 -7.66 9.39
CA TRP A 37 17.44 -6.59 8.40
C TRP A 37 18.86 -6.34 7.92
N GLU A 38 19.01 -6.01 6.64
CA GLU A 38 20.29 -5.64 6.04
C GLU A 38 20.16 -4.41 5.15
N ARG A 39 21.29 -3.76 4.90
CA ARG A 39 21.41 -2.64 3.96
C ARG A 39 21.94 -3.14 2.63
N ARG A 40 21.32 -2.66 1.55
CA ARG A 40 21.64 -3.03 0.16
C ARG A 40 21.78 -1.78 -0.69
N ASP A 41 22.61 -1.89 -1.73
CA ASP A 41 22.66 -0.90 -2.78
C ASP A 41 21.85 -1.40 -3.98
N VAL A 42 20.97 -0.55 -4.50
CA VAL A 42 20.16 -0.84 -5.70
C VAL A 42 20.65 0.01 -6.83
N VAL A 43 21.14 -0.65 -7.88
CA VAL A 43 21.66 -0.01 -9.08
C VAL A 43 20.99 -0.66 -10.29
N GLN A 44 20.45 0.16 -11.18
CA GLN A 44 19.98 -0.28 -12.49
C GLN A 44 20.79 0.40 -13.59
N THR A 45 21.25 -0.37 -14.54
CA THR A 45 22.02 0.10 -15.68
C THR A 45 21.27 -0.17 -16.98
N ASN A 46 21.48 0.68 -17.96
CA ASN A 46 21.04 0.42 -19.32
C ASN A 46 21.84 -0.79 -19.87
N TRP A 47 21.15 -1.81 -20.27
CA TRP A 47 21.75 -3.05 -20.73
C TRP A 47 22.57 -2.91 -22.02
N LYS A 48 22.33 -1.87 -22.84
CA LYS A 48 23.04 -1.57 -24.08
C LYS A 48 24.26 -0.68 -23.85
N SER A 49 24.08 0.43 -23.09
CA SER A 49 25.12 1.43 -22.89
C SER A 49 25.98 1.20 -21.63
N GLY A 50 25.48 0.42 -20.67
CA GLY A 50 26.10 0.28 -19.35
C GLY A 50 25.91 1.50 -18.43
N GLU A 51 25.23 2.54 -18.91
CA GLU A 51 24.95 3.75 -18.13
C GLU A 51 24.04 3.48 -16.95
N VAL A 52 24.32 4.07 -15.79
CA VAL A 52 23.48 3.97 -14.60
C VAL A 52 22.22 4.81 -14.81
N ILE A 53 21.06 4.14 -14.78
CA ILE A 53 19.73 4.76 -14.94
C ILE A 53 19.13 5.10 -13.58
N PHE A 54 19.44 4.29 -12.56
CA PHE A 54 18.93 4.46 -11.21
C PHE A 54 19.98 3.94 -10.21
N GLU A 55 20.21 4.70 -9.14
CA GLU A 55 21.03 4.28 -8.02
C GLU A 55 20.42 4.80 -6.71
N GLN A 56 20.25 3.90 -5.74
CA GLN A 56 19.95 4.26 -4.35
C GLN A 56 20.71 3.33 -3.41
N LYS A 57 21.58 3.93 -2.58
CA LYS A 57 22.45 3.19 -1.65
C LYS A 57 21.79 3.04 -0.29
N GLY A 58 22.17 1.97 0.41
CA GLY A 58 21.82 1.73 1.80
C GLY A 58 20.34 1.52 2.05
N VAL A 59 19.57 1.01 1.08
CA VAL A 59 18.17 0.65 1.27
C VAL A 59 18.03 -0.56 2.20
N GLU A 60 17.02 -0.56 3.07
CA GLU A 60 16.84 -1.58 4.10
C GLU A 60 15.77 -2.60 3.74
N TYR A 61 16.13 -3.86 3.78
CA TYR A 61 15.26 -5.01 3.51
C TYR A 61 15.53 -6.17 4.48
N PRO A 62 14.54 -7.08 4.69
CA PRO A 62 14.83 -8.35 5.36
C PRO A 62 15.86 -9.15 4.55
N GLU A 63 16.79 -9.83 5.23
CA GLU A 63 17.88 -10.60 4.61
C GLU A 63 17.38 -11.62 3.56
N PHE A 64 16.20 -12.20 3.77
CA PHE A 64 15.62 -13.20 2.87
C PHE A 64 14.97 -12.64 1.60
N TRP A 65 14.82 -11.31 1.47
CA TRP A 65 14.29 -10.72 0.25
C TRP A 65 15.27 -10.87 -0.91
N SER A 66 14.77 -11.29 -2.08
CA SER A 66 15.60 -11.39 -3.27
C SER A 66 16.07 -10.00 -3.75
N VAL A 67 17.22 -9.97 -4.42
CA VAL A 67 17.74 -8.75 -5.05
C VAL A 67 16.71 -8.17 -6.04
N ASN A 68 16.05 -9.02 -6.82
CA ASN A 68 15.04 -8.59 -7.79
C ASN A 68 13.83 -7.92 -7.10
N ALA A 69 13.28 -8.54 -6.05
CA ALA A 69 12.15 -7.97 -5.30
C ALA A 69 12.52 -6.62 -4.67
N SER A 70 13.71 -6.52 -4.05
CA SER A 70 14.21 -5.25 -3.48
C SER A 70 14.37 -4.16 -4.54
N THR A 71 14.89 -4.53 -5.71
CA THR A 71 15.06 -3.59 -6.82
C THR A 71 13.72 -3.07 -7.33
N ILE A 72 12.73 -3.95 -7.50
CA ILE A 72 11.38 -3.55 -7.94
C ILE A 72 10.75 -2.59 -6.93
N VAL A 73 10.76 -2.91 -5.65
CA VAL A 73 10.15 -2.06 -4.62
C VAL A 73 10.86 -0.72 -4.51
N THR A 74 12.20 -0.71 -4.51
CA THR A 74 12.99 0.52 -4.43
C THR A 74 12.73 1.44 -5.63
N THR A 75 12.70 0.90 -6.84
CA THR A 75 12.58 1.71 -8.06
C THR A 75 11.14 2.14 -8.38
N LYS A 76 10.14 1.36 -7.94
CA LYS A 76 8.73 1.60 -8.30
C LYS A 76 7.88 2.13 -7.14
N TYR A 77 8.11 1.65 -5.92
CA TYR A 77 7.18 1.88 -4.82
C TYR A 77 7.70 2.79 -3.70
N PHE A 78 8.99 2.99 -3.57
CA PHE A 78 9.51 4.02 -2.66
C PHE A 78 9.05 5.40 -3.08
N ARG A 79 8.50 6.17 -2.14
CA ARG A 79 8.03 7.54 -2.37
C ARG A 79 9.12 8.56 -2.07
N GLY A 80 8.89 9.79 -2.50
CA GLY A 80 9.88 10.87 -2.46
C GLY A 80 10.79 10.88 -3.70
N ALA A 81 11.28 12.05 -4.08
CA ALA A 81 12.24 12.18 -5.17
C ALA A 81 13.60 11.57 -4.78
N LEU A 82 14.29 10.96 -5.71
CA LEU A 82 15.62 10.41 -5.48
C LEU A 82 16.57 11.53 -5.00
N GLY A 83 17.27 11.28 -3.88
CA GLY A 83 18.15 12.25 -3.25
C GLY A 83 17.47 13.29 -2.34
N ALA A 84 16.14 13.34 -2.29
CA ALA A 84 15.43 14.20 -1.36
C ALA A 84 15.39 13.59 0.05
N GLU A 85 15.31 14.46 1.07
CA GLU A 85 15.27 14.05 2.48
C GLU A 85 14.07 13.14 2.80
N ASN A 86 12.94 13.37 2.13
CA ASN A 86 11.72 12.58 2.30
C ASN A 86 11.66 11.32 1.42
N ARG A 87 12.76 10.95 0.75
CA ARG A 87 12.84 9.70 -0.01
C ARG A 87 12.81 8.50 0.93
N GLU A 88 11.86 7.58 0.70
CA GLU A 88 11.84 6.30 1.40
C GLU A 88 13.12 5.50 1.10
N TRP A 89 13.61 4.80 2.11
CA TRP A 89 14.85 4.02 2.03
C TRP A 89 14.73 2.64 2.71
N SER A 90 13.61 2.36 3.36
CA SER A 90 13.36 1.09 4.05
C SER A 90 12.02 0.50 3.62
N LEU A 91 11.98 -0.82 3.46
CA LEU A 91 10.73 -1.56 3.28
C LEU A 91 9.74 -1.31 4.42
N LYS A 92 10.23 -1.08 5.65
CA LYS A 92 9.39 -0.72 6.80
C LYS A 92 8.53 0.51 6.50
N GLN A 93 9.13 1.55 5.92
CA GLN A 93 8.40 2.79 5.59
C GLN A 93 7.29 2.56 4.58
N VAL A 94 7.52 1.72 3.58
CA VAL A 94 6.50 1.37 2.57
C VAL A 94 5.35 0.59 3.20
N ILE A 95 5.67 -0.42 4.02
CA ILE A 95 4.67 -1.23 4.71
C ILE A 95 3.89 -0.37 5.71
N ASP A 96 4.57 0.39 6.56
CA ASP A 96 3.95 1.26 7.58
C ASP A 96 3.01 2.28 6.94
N ARG A 97 3.43 2.91 5.85
CA ARG A 97 2.61 3.88 5.12
C ARG A 97 1.25 3.29 4.73
N VAL A 98 1.22 2.05 4.29
CA VAL A 98 -0.01 1.34 3.90
C VAL A 98 -0.75 0.82 5.13
N VAL A 99 -0.09 0.06 5.98
CA VAL A 99 -0.70 -0.62 7.14
C VAL A 99 -1.30 0.37 8.13
N LEU A 100 -0.55 1.41 8.49
CA LEU A 100 -1.02 2.42 9.46
C LEU A 100 -2.20 3.24 8.89
N THR A 101 -2.21 3.49 7.59
CA THR A 101 -3.34 4.16 6.93
C THR A 101 -4.61 3.30 7.00
N TYR A 102 -4.52 2.01 6.68
CA TYR A 102 -5.66 1.10 6.79
C TYR A 102 -6.10 0.89 8.24
N THR A 103 -5.16 0.71 9.17
CA THR A 103 -5.48 0.57 10.61
C THR A 103 -6.18 1.82 11.13
N LYS A 104 -5.68 3.01 10.76
CA LYS A 104 -6.30 4.28 11.13
C LYS A 104 -7.73 4.37 10.59
N ALA A 105 -7.93 4.11 9.30
CA ALA A 105 -9.25 4.11 8.68
C ALA A 105 -10.19 3.10 9.37
N GLY A 106 -9.70 1.91 9.67
CA GLY A 106 -10.47 0.89 10.40
C GLY A 106 -10.89 1.35 11.80
N LYS A 107 -10.03 2.05 12.53
CA LYS A 107 -10.35 2.66 13.84
C LYS A 107 -11.39 3.77 13.69
N GLU A 108 -11.20 4.69 12.74
CA GLU A 108 -12.09 5.84 12.51
C GLU A 108 -13.50 5.40 12.07
N HIS A 109 -13.60 4.33 11.32
CA HIS A 109 -14.88 3.80 10.82
C HIS A 109 -15.47 2.68 11.69
N GLY A 110 -14.86 2.34 12.82
CA GLY A 110 -15.38 1.35 13.76
C GLY A 110 -15.39 -0.08 13.22
N TYR A 111 -14.40 -0.44 12.38
CA TYR A 111 -14.32 -1.77 11.79
C TYR A 111 -13.85 -2.85 12.77
N PHE A 112 -13.15 -2.47 13.83
CA PHE A 112 -12.63 -3.41 14.82
C PHE A 112 -13.55 -3.51 16.04
N ALA A 113 -13.71 -4.72 16.58
CA ALA A 113 -14.51 -4.94 17.79
C ALA A 113 -13.87 -4.31 19.02
N THR A 114 -12.54 -4.35 19.11
CA THR A 114 -11.75 -3.80 20.23
C THR A 114 -10.48 -3.11 19.72
N PRO A 115 -9.84 -2.27 20.55
CA PRO A 115 -8.51 -1.73 20.22
C PRO A 115 -7.43 -2.81 20.03
N ALA A 116 -7.56 -3.96 20.72
CA ALA A 116 -6.66 -5.09 20.57
C ALA A 116 -6.78 -5.73 19.17
N ASP A 117 -8.01 -5.82 18.62
CA ASP A 117 -8.22 -6.32 17.26
C ASP A 117 -7.55 -5.42 16.21
N ALA A 118 -7.53 -4.11 16.43
CA ALA A 118 -6.82 -3.17 15.57
C ALA A 118 -5.29 -3.37 15.61
N GLU A 119 -4.70 -3.65 16.78
CA GLU A 119 -3.28 -3.97 16.91
C GLU A 119 -2.95 -5.31 16.26
N ILE A 120 -3.81 -6.32 16.46
CA ILE A 120 -3.62 -7.63 15.81
C ILE A 120 -3.67 -7.47 14.30
N PHE A 121 -4.65 -6.75 13.76
CA PHE A 121 -4.74 -6.46 12.33
C PHE A 121 -3.46 -5.81 11.78
N GLU A 122 -2.96 -4.79 12.48
CA GLU A 122 -1.73 -4.10 12.11
C GLU A 122 -0.52 -5.04 12.06
N HIS A 123 -0.33 -5.87 13.09
CA HIS A 123 0.78 -6.81 13.16
C HIS A 123 0.66 -7.94 12.13
N GLU A 124 -0.51 -8.56 11.99
CA GLU A 124 -0.75 -9.62 11.02
C GLU A 124 -0.54 -9.13 9.59
N LEU A 125 -1.09 -7.95 9.25
CA LEU A 125 -0.92 -7.35 7.93
C LEU A 125 0.54 -7.00 7.64
N THR A 126 1.25 -6.42 8.61
CA THR A 126 2.69 -6.13 8.51
C THR A 126 3.49 -7.41 8.25
N HIS A 127 3.22 -8.47 8.99
CA HIS A 127 3.87 -9.77 8.81
C HIS A 127 3.64 -10.32 7.41
N MET A 128 2.39 -10.36 6.97
CA MET A 128 2.02 -10.92 5.66
C MET A 128 2.67 -10.17 4.50
N LEU A 129 2.73 -8.84 4.55
CA LEU A 129 3.37 -8.03 3.52
C LEU A 129 4.90 -8.19 3.53
N MET A 130 5.52 -8.18 4.72
CA MET A 130 6.95 -8.36 4.88
C MET A 130 7.44 -9.73 4.40
N HIS A 131 6.67 -10.79 4.66
CA HIS A 131 6.97 -12.16 4.26
C HIS A 131 6.46 -12.51 2.85
N GLN A 132 5.91 -11.55 2.11
CA GLN A 132 5.40 -11.75 0.74
C GLN A 132 4.31 -12.84 0.66
N ILE A 133 3.52 -13.03 1.72
CA ILE A 133 2.39 -13.97 1.74
C ILE A 133 1.30 -13.48 0.78
N PHE A 134 1.10 -12.17 0.69
CA PHE A 134 0.34 -11.51 -0.36
C PHE A 134 0.91 -10.12 -0.67
N SER A 135 0.43 -9.50 -1.74
CA SER A 135 0.75 -8.12 -2.09
C SER A 135 -0.50 -7.40 -2.56
N TYR A 136 -0.59 -6.13 -2.22
CA TYR A 136 -1.59 -5.25 -2.81
C TYR A 136 -1.28 -4.98 -4.29
N ASN A 137 -2.30 -4.52 -5.02
CA ASN A 137 -2.11 -3.97 -6.36
C ASN A 137 -1.28 -2.67 -6.33
N SER A 138 -0.73 -2.31 -7.49
CA SER A 138 0.15 -1.13 -7.61
C SER A 138 -0.47 0.18 -7.12
N PRO A 139 -1.75 0.52 -7.38
CA PRO A 139 -2.35 1.75 -6.86
C PRO A 139 -2.27 1.90 -5.35
N VAL A 140 -2.43 0.82 -4.58
CA VAL A 140 -2.26 0.86 -3.12
C VAL A 140 -0.83 1.29 -2.77
N TRP A 141 0.18 0.65 -3.36
CA TRP A 141 1.58 0.98 -3.12
C TRP A 141 1.96 2.38 -3.56
N PHE A 142 1.32 2.91 -4.62
CA PHE A 142 1.61 4.26 -5.12
C PHE A 142 0.95 5.37 -4.31
N ASN A 143 -0.26 5.15 -3.79
CA ASN A 143 -1.10 6.24 -3.30
C ASN A 143 -1.39 6.19 -1.80
N VAL A 144 -1.58 4.97 -1.21
CA VAL A 144 -2.05 4.86 0.17
C VAL A 144 -1.03 5.42 1.16
N GLY A 145 -1.50 6.31 2.03
CA GLY A 145 -0.67 6.98 3.03
C GLY A 145 0.26 8.07 2.47
N THR A 146 0.09 8.47 1.22
CA THR A 146 0.78 9.61 0.61
C THR A 146 -0.10 10.86 0.65
N ASN A 147 0.45 12.01 0.23
CA ASN A 147 -0.30 13.26 0.08
C ASN A 147 -1.16 13.31 -1.21
N ALA A 148 -1.06 12.31 -2.08
CA ALA A 148 -1.90 12.21 -3.27
C ALA A 148 -3.33 11.78 -2.90
N PRO A 149 -4.33 12.02 -3.75
CA PRO A 149 -5.66 11.43 -3.58
C PRO A 149 -5.55 9.92 -3.42
N GLN A 150 -6.22 9.38 -2.39
CA GLN A 150 -6.10 7.96 -2.07
C GLN A 150 -6.82 7.12 -3.12
N GLN A 151 -6.09 6.21 -3.77
CA GLN A 151 -6.61 5.29 -4.78
C GLN A 151 -6.15 3.87 -4.45
N VAL A 152 -7.11 2.95 -4.33
CA VAL A 152 -6.85 1.56 -3.93
C VAL A 152 -7.20 0.55 -5.02
N SER A 153 -7.92 0.98 -6.07
CA SER A 153 -8.37 0.12 -7.16
C SER A 153 -7.48 0.27 -8.39
N ALA A 154 -7.12 -0.86 -8.99
CA ALA A 154 -6.35 -0.89 -10.23
C ALA A 154 -7.23 -0.80 -11.47
N CYS A 155 -8.47 -1.28 -11.38
CA CYS A 155 -9.38 -1.40 -12.50
C CYS A 155 -10.77 -0.91 -12.13
N PHE A 156 -11.41 -0.25 -13.09
CA PHE A 156 -12.80 0.16 -13.02
C PHE A 156 -13.53 -0.50 -14.18
N ILE A 157 -14.63 -1.18 -13.87
CA ILE A 157 -15.44 -1.88 -14.86
C ILE A 157 -16.78 -1.19 -14.96
N LEU A 158 -17.07 -0.67 -16.14
CA LEU A 158 -18.35 -0.08 -16.49
C LEU A 158 -19.13 -1.06 -17.35
N SER A 159 -20.43 -1.14 -17.17
CA SER A 159 -21.30 -1.91 -18.05
C SER A 159 -21.86 -1.03 -19.16
N VAL A 160 -22.05 -1.62 -20.32
CA VAL A 160 -22.67 -0.96 -21.49
C VAL A 160 -23.67 -1.92 -22.13
N ASP A 161 -24.89 -1.44 -22.35
CA ASP A 161 -25.91 -2.13 -23.12
C ASP A 161 -25.77 -1.76 -24.60
N ASP A 162 -26.26 -2.63 -25.49
CA ASP A 162 -26.23 -2.40 -26.94
C ASP A 162 -27.29 -1.37 -27.38
N THR A 163 -27.14 -0.16 -26.86
CA THR A 163 -27.94 1.02 -27.21
C THR A 163 -27.04 2.23 -27.36
N MET A 164 -27.36 3.15 -28.27
CA MET A 164 -26.59 4.37 -28.48
C MET A 164 -26.51 5.22 -27.20
N GLU A 165 -27.60 5.27 -26.42
CA GLU A 165 -27.65 6.01 -25.17
C GLU A 165 -26.67 5.43 -24.13
N SER A 166 -26.64 4.11 -23.96
CA SER A 166 -25.73 3.44 -23.03
C SER A 166 -24.28 3.60 -23.44
N ILE A 167 -23.99 3.50 -24.75
CA ILE A 167 -22.64 3.69 -25.30
C ILE A 167 -22.13 5.13 -25.04
N LEU A 168 -22.96 6.13 -25.30
CA LEU A 168 -22.59 7.53 -25.05
C LEU A 168 -22.43 7.84 -23.56
N ASN A 169 -23.30 7.26 -22.72
CA ASN A 169 -23.19 7.41 -21.27
C ASN A 169 -21.91 6.74 -20.73
N TRP A 170 -21.53 5.59 -21.27
CA TRP A 170 -20.28 4.93 -20.91
C TRP A 170 -19.05 5.84 -21.16
N TYR A 171 -18.97 6.47 -22.33
CA TYR A 171 -17.90 7.45 -22.62
C TYR A 171 -17.90 8.61 -21.63
N LYS A 172 -19.06 9.08 -21.24
CA LYS A 172 -19.19 10.16 -20.25
C LYS A 172 -18.70 9.72 -18.87
N GLU A 173 -19.08 8.52 -18.41
CA GLU A 173 -18.70 7.99 -17.11
C GLU A 173 -17.18 7.67 -17.06
N GLU A 174 -16.61 7.19 -18.16
CA GLU A 174 -15.16 6.95 -18.26
C GLU A 174 -14.33 8.25 -18.20
N GLY A 175 -14.89 9.36 -18.68
CA GLY A 175 -14.21 10.65 -18.75
C GLY A 175 -14.22 11.45 -17.44
N PHE A 176 -14.99 11.06 -16.44
CA PHE A 176 -15.10 11.72 -15.14
C PHE A 176 -14.52 10.88 -13.99
#